data_8221012553288734f87f3e445381f8a6
#
_entry.id   8221012553288734f87f3e445381f8a6
#
_cell.length_a   1.000
_cell.length_b   1.000
_cell.length_c   1.000
_cell.angle_alpha   90.00
_cell.angle_beta   90.00
_cell.angle_gamma   90.00
#
_symmetry.space_group_name_H-M   'P 1'
#
loop_
_entity.id
_entity.type
_entity.pdbx_description
1 polymer ?
#
loop_
_entity_poly.entity_id
_entity_poly.type
_entity_poly.pdbx_seq_one_letter_code
_entity_poly.pdbx_strand_id
1 'polypeptide(L)'
;MEIFLDTANTDEISEIVQWGIIKGVTTNQKIFLKEKGCNFEEQSKKILKMVYPHPVSLEGPNNLDELLDTAKEYNRWGKNVVIKVPMLADGSGLKAVRILEAQGIKTNVTAMMSVNQALLAIEAGASYASLFFNRIRDSGSNPVDVVKQSRAIIDNGGFKTKLIVGSIRNPDDVIEITFANPHVITIPYKILTQMPYHQKTVSTLEEFDKAWDEFKKAEKRC
;
A
#
# COMPACT_ATOMS: atom_id res chain seq x y z
N MET A 1 -4.92 -2.57 11.47
CA MET A 1 -4.50 -2.62 10.04
C MET A 1 -4.68 -1.23 9.44
N GLU A 2 -3.68 -0.74 8.72
CA GLU A 2 -3.72 0.55 8.01
C GLU A 2 -4.05 0.32 6.53
N ILE A 3 -4.74 1.27 5.89
CA ILE A 3 -5.01 1.24 4.45
C ILE A 3 -4.07 2.22 3.75
N PHE A 4 -3.34 1.74 2.76
CA PHE A 4 -2.57 2.55 1.82
C PHE A 4 -3.25 2.52 0.46
N LEU A 5 -3.06 3.56 -0.34
CA LEU A 5 -3.54 3.64 -1.72
C LEU A 5 -2.42 3.26 -2.69
N ASP A 6 -2.68 2.35 -3.63
CA ASP A 6 -1.70 1.89 -4.63
C ASP A 6 -1.91 2.61 -5.96
N THR A 7 -1.36 3.82 -6.09
CA THR A 7 -1.46 4.68 -7.28
C THR A 7 -0.38 5.75 -7.30
N ALA A 8 -0.08 6.29 -8.50
CA ALA A 8 0.71 7.52 -8.69
C ALA A 8 -0.12 8.66 -9.30
N ASN A 9 -1.41 8.44 -9.52
CA ASN A 9 -2.31 9.45 -10.05
C ASN A 9 -2.72 10.45 -8.96
N THR A 10 -2.44 11.73 -9.18
CA THR A 10 -2.70 12.77 -8.17
C THR A 10 -4.17 13.10 -7.99
N ASP A 11 -5.01 12.88 -9.01
CA ASP A 11 -6.45 13.12 -8.91
C ASP A 11 -7.12 12.01 -8.08
N GLU A 12 -6.73 10.74 -8.31
CA GLU A 12 -7.15 9.61 -7.47
C GLU A 12 -6.74 9.81 -6.00
N ILE A 13 -5.51 10.27 -5.75
CA ILE A 13 -5.02 10.57 -4.40
C ILE A 13 -5.84 11.70 -3.78
N SER A 14 -6.09 12.79 -4.53
CA SER A 14 -6.86 13.94 -4.06
C SER A 14 -8.27 13.56 -3.62
N GLU A 15 -8.93 12.69 -4.38
CA GLU A 15 -10.25 12.17 -4.03
C GLU A 15 -10.22 11.33 -2.75
N ILE A 16 -9.33 10.34 -2.70
CA ILE A 16 -9.33 9.38 -1.58
C ILE A 16 -8.80 10.00 -0.27
N VAL A 17 -7.92 10.98 -0.34
CA VAL A 17 -7.48 11.73 0.86
C VAL A 17 -8.67 12.38 1.57
N GLN A 18 -9.69 12.84 0.84
CA GLN A 18 -10.90 13.43 1.41
C GLN A 18 -11.75 12.40 2.19
N TRP A 19 -11.61 11.11 1.90
CA TRP A 19 -12.29 10.06 2.69
C TRP A 19 -11.68 9.90 4.10
N GLY A 20 -10.47 10.39 4.34
CA GLY A 20 -9.79 10.36 5.65
C GLY A 20 -9.32 8.97 6.11
N ILE A 21 -9.37 7.96 5.26
CA ILE A 21 -9.12 6.54 5.60
C ILE A 21 -7.71 6.05 5.28
N ILE A 22 -6.98 6.71 4.36
CA ILE A 22 -5.65 6.25 3.96
C ILE A 22 -4.56 6.76 4.90
N LYS A 23 -3.55 5.91 5.11
CA LYS A 23 -2.38 6.16 5.97
C LYS A 23 -1.06 6.05 5.22
N GLY A 24 -1.10 6.07 3.89
CA GLY A 24 0.08 6.06 3.02
C GLY A 24 -0.26 5.78 1.58
N VAL A 25 0.76 5.86 0.74
CA VAL A 25 0.66 5.57 -0.71
C VAL A 25 1.81 4.65 -1.10
N THR A 26 1.52 3.67 -1.93
CA THR A 26 2.55 2.87 -2.61
C THR A 26 2.53 3.13 -4.10
N THR A 27 3.70 3.21 -4.68
CA THR A 27 3.89 3.35 -6.13
C THR A 27 4.84 2.27 -6.65
N ASN A 28 4.93 2.12 -7.95
CA ASN A 28 5.95 1.33 -8.63
C ASN A 28 6.08 1.78 -10.08
N GLN A 29 7.09 1.27 -10.81
CA GLN A 29 7.36 1.67 -12.19
C GLN A 29 6.16 1.43 -13.11
N LYS A 30 5.40 0.32 -12.92
CA LYS A 30 4.21 0.03 -13.76
C LYS A 30 3.06 1.00 -13.51
N ILE A 31 2.96 1.50 -12.28
CA ILE A 31 1.97 2.51 -11.90
C ILE A 31 2.35 3.85 -12.55
N PHE A 32 3.60 4.30 -12.38
CA PHE A 32 4.08 5.52 -13.02
C PHE A 32 4.01 5.49 -14.56
N LEU A 33 4.23 4.32 -15.17
CA LEU A 33 4.12 4.18 -16.63
C LEU A 33 2.72 4.52 -17.17
N LYS A 34 1.68 4.47 -16.35
CA LYS A 34 0.31 4.84 -16.73
C LYS A 34 0.10 6.36 -16.72
N GLU A 35 0.89 7.09 -15.96
CA GLU A 35 0.83 8.55 -15.84
C GLU A 35 1.60 9.20 -17.01
N LYS A 36 0.94 9.25 -18.19
CA LYS A 36 1.53 9.75 -19.43
C LYS A 36 1.91 11.21 -19.31
N GLY A 37 3.14 11.54 -19.70
CA GLY A 37 3.64 12.91 -19.75
C GLY A 37 4.02 13.52 -18.39
N CYS A 38 3.99 12.76 -17.30
CA CYS A 38 4.46 13.23 -16.01
C CYS A 38 6.00 13.14 -15.91
N ASN A 39 6.60 14.09 -15.21
CA ASN A 39 7.96 13.98 -14.72
C ASN A 39 7.94 13.20 -13.40
N PHE A 40 8.79 12.18 -13.27
CA PHE A 40 8.79 11.28 -12.09
C PHE A 40 9.07 12.03 -10.78
N GLU A 41 10.08 12.92 -10.77
CA GLU A 41 10.45 13.69 -9.59
C GLU A 41 9.35 14.65 -9.16
N GLU A 42 8.83 15.45 -10.11
CA GLU A 42 7.75 16.42 -9.84
C GLU A 42 6.48 15.74 -9.32
N GLN A 43 6.08 14.63 -9.96
CA GLN A 43 4.91 13.84 -9.56
C GLN A 43 5.12 13.25 -8.17
N SER A 44 6.28 12.66 -7.91
CA SER A 44 6.61 12.09 -6.60
C SER A 44 6.58 13.15 -5.49
N LYS A 45 7.18 14.32 -5.72
CA LYS A 45 7.17 15.44 -4.77
C LYS A 45 5.74 15.95 -4.51
N LYS A 46 4.88 15.99 -5.55
CA LYS A 46 3.48 16.36 -5.41
C LYS A 46 2.74 15.35 -4.52
N ILE A 47 2.91 14.05 -4.78
CA ILE A 47 2.31 12.96 -3.98
C ILE A 47 2.76 13.05 -2.52
N LEU A 48 4.08 13.18 -2.27
CA LEU A 48 4.63 13.31 -0.94
C LEU A 48 3.97 14.45 -0.15
N LYS A 49 3.78 15.61 -0.78
CA LYS A 49 3.13 16.77 -0.16
C LYS A 49 1.64 16.53 0.12
N MET A 50 0.92 15.90 -0.80
CA MET A 50 -0.53 15.65 -0.68
C MET A 50 -0.88 14.76 0.50
N VAL A 51 -0.04 13.76 0.80
CA VAL A 51 -0.34 12.77 1.85
C VAL A 51 0.47 12.97 3.13
N TYR A 52 1.32 14.01 3.22
CA TYR A 52 2.10 14.29 4.42
C TYR A 52 1.20 14.36 5.67
N PRO A 53 1.58 13.76 6.82
CA PRO A 53 2.86 13.11 7.15
C PRO A 53 2.94 11.60 6.81
N HIS A 54 1.96 11.06 6.10
CA HIS A 54 1.88 9.64 5.80
C HIS A 54 2.94 9.19 4.78
N PRO A 55 3.48 7.95 4.91
CA PRO A 55 4.56 7.46 4.07
C PRO A 55 4.14 7.28 2.60
N VAL A 56 5.10 7.52 1.70
CA VAL A 56 4.99 7.22 0.26
C VAL A 56 6.13 6.31 -0.14
N SER A 57 5.81 5.12 -0.63
CA SER A 57 6.79 4.18 -1.14
C SER A 57 7.12 4.48 -2.60
N LEU A 58 8.39 4.86 -2.87
CA LEU A 58 8.93 5.14 -4.21
C LEU A 58 9.90 4.02 -4.61
N GLU A 59 9.78 3.54 -5.84
CA GLU A 59 10.60 2.45 -6.37
C GLU A 59 11.60 2.98 -7.39
N GLY A 60 12.86 2.58 -7.24
CA GLY A 60 13.97 2.94 -8.10
C GLY A 60 14.45 1.76 -8.97
N PRO A 61 15.70 1.83 -9.47
CA PRO A 61 16.29 0.77 -10.26
C PRO A 61 16.55 -0.51 -9.44
N ASN A 62 16.74 -1.65 -10.15
CA ASN A 62 17.01 -2.94 -9.52
C ASN A 62 18.52 -3.23 -9.36
N ASN A 63 19.39 -2.36 -9.84
CA ASN A 63 20.83 -2.48 -9.65
C ASN A 63 21.22 -1.88 -8.29
N LEU A 64 22.07 -2.56 -7.52
CA LEU A 64 22.40 -2.17 -6.15
C LEU A 64 23.05 -0.77 -6.06
N ASP A 65 24.05 -0.50 -6.91
CA ASP A 65 24.80 0.77 -6.84
C ASP A 65 23.90 1.95 -7.25
N GLU A 66 23.17 1.80 -8.34
CA GLU A 66 22.19 2.79 -8.79
C GLU A 66 21.05 2.98 -7.76
N LEU A 67 20.59 1.89 -7.11
CA LEU A 67 19.55 1.94 -6.08
C LEU A 67 20.01 2.77 -4.87
N LEU A 68 21.24 2.60 -4.41
CA LEU A 68 21.76 3.33 -3.25
C LEU A 68 21.87 4.83 -3.51
N ASP A 69 22.30 5.22 -4.70
CA ASP A 69 22.42 6.65 -5.06
C ASP A 69 21.02 7.25 -5.29
N THR A 70 20.15 6.56 -6.00
CA THR A 70 18.75 6.95 -6.20
C THR A 70 18.00 7.08 -4.87
N ALA A 71 18.20 6.16 -3.94
CA ALA A 71 17.59 6.21 -2.62
C ALA A 71 17.97 7.47 -1.83
N LYS A 72 19.23 7.86 -1.86
CA LYS A 72 19.71 9.11 -1.22
C LYS A 72 19.09 10.34 -1.88
N GLU A 73 18.96 10.33 -3.20
CA GLU A 73 18.29 11.40 -3.95
C GLU A 73 16.82 11.50 -3.56
N TYR A 74 16.06 10.40 -3.66
CA TYR A 74 14.62 10.39 -3.34
C TYR A 74 14.35 10.77 -1.89
N ASN A 75 15.20 10.36 -0.95
CA ASN A 75 15.06 10.71 0.46
C ASN A 75 15.11 12.23 0.71
N ARG A 76 15.74 13.01 -0.19
CA ARG A 76 15.76 14.49 -0.10
C ARG A 76 14.46 15.14 -0.56
N TRP A 77 13.59 14.42 -1.26
CA TRP A 77 12.34 14.97 -1.79
C TRP A 77 11.27 15.17 -0.72
N GLY A 78 11.34 14.43 0.40
CA GLY A 78 10.37 14.59 1.50
C GLY A 78 10.69 13.70 2.70
N LYS A 79 10.26 14.13 3.88
CA LYS A 79 10.47 13.40 5.14
C LYS A 79 9.66 12.10 5.27
N ASN A 80 8.67 11.93 4.42
CA ASN A 80 7.78 10.77 4.38
C ASN A 80 8.08 9.80 3.23
N VAL A 81 9.25 9.92 2.61
CA VAL A 81 9.73 8.97 1.61
C VAL A 81 10.05 7.63 2.27
N VAL A 82 9.67 6.56 1.60
CA VAL A 82 10.07 5.18 1.89
C VAL A 82 10.60 4.57 0.59
N ILE A 83 11.83 4.07 0.60
CA ILE A 83 12.47 3.51 -0.58
C ILE A 83 12.06 2.06 -0.76
N LYS A 84 11.45 1.75 -1.90
CA LYS A 84 11.18 0.34 -2.26
C LYS A 84 12.45 -0.32 -2.74
N VAL A 85 12.80 -1.42 -2.10
CA VAL A 85 13.96 -2.25 -2.41
C VAL A 85 13.49 -3.62 -2.88
N PRO A 86 13.76 -4.03 -4.11
CA PRO A 86 13.33 -5.34 -4.59
C PRO A 86 14.07 -6.46 -3.86
N MET A 87 13.38 -7.57 -3.62
CA MET A 87 14.00 -8.82 -3.15
C MET A 87 14.78 -9.45 -4.30
N LEU A 88 16.04 -9.08 -4.44
CA LEU A 88 16.92 -9.63 -5.46
C LEU A 88 17.37 -11.05 -5.06
N ALA A 89 17.40 -11.95 -6.04
CA ALA A 89 17.67 -13.38 -5.79
C ALA A 89 19.08 -13.67 -5.24
N ASP A 90 20.03 -12.76 -5.49
CA ASP A 90 21.40 -12.83 -4.98
C ASP A 90 21.58 -12.24 -3.57
N GLY A 91 20.50 -11.72 -2.98
CA GLY A 91 20.49 -11.08 -1.67
C GLY A 91 21.08 -9.67 -1.63
N SER A 92 21.50 -9.08 -2.74
CA SER A 92 22.06 -7.72 -2.77
C SER A 92 21.07 -6.65 -2.33
N GLY A 93 19.77 -6.84 -2.56
CA GLY A 93 18.71 -5.98 -2.04
C GLY A 93 18.73 -5.87 -0.51
N LEU A 94 19.02 -6.96 0.21
CA LEU A 94 19.11 -6.95 1.68
C LEU A 94 20.31 -6.14 2.19
N LYS A 95 21.44 -6.10 1.43
CA LYS A 95 22.56 -5.21 1.73
C LYS A 95 22.15 -3.74 1.62
N ALA A 96 21.36 -3.39 0.56
CA ALA A 96 20.83 -2.05 0.41
C ALA A 96 19.93 -1.66 1.59
N VAL A 97 19.03 -2.52 2.02
CA VAL A 97 18.18 -2.32 3.19
C VAL A 97 19.01 -1.95 4.41
N ARG A 98 19.99 -2.78 4.76
CA ARG A 98 20.85 -2.55 5.92
C ARG A 98 21.59 -1.21 5.85
N ILE A 99 22.12 -0.85 4.68
CA ILE A 99 22.85 0.41 4.48
C ILE A 99 21.92 1.62 4.64
N LEU A 100 20.72 1.57 4.04
CA LEU A 100 19.76 2.67 4.04
C LEU A 100 19.15 2.88 5.42
N GLU A 101 18.68 1.81 6.08
CA GLU A 101 18.08 1.87 7.43
C GLU A 101 19.10 2.37 8.47
N ALA A 102 20.39 1.99 8.36
CA ALA A 102 21.46 2.51 9.22
C ALA A 102 21.69 4.03 9.03
N GLN A 103 21.30 4.58 7.87
CA GLN A 103 21.35 6.03 7.58
C GLN A 103 20.02 6.73 7.92
N GLY A 104 19.06 6.04 8.51
CA GLY A 104 17.72 6.57 8.82
C GLY A 104 16.80 6.71 7.60
N ILE A 105 17.15 6.12 6.47
CA ILE A 105 16.33 6.08 5.25
C ILE A 105 15.44 4.85 5.31
N LYS A 106 14.13 5.07 5.44
CA LYS A 106 13.15 3.98 5.56
C LYS A 106 13.05 3.17 4.27
N THR A 107 12.97 1.85 4.42
CA THR A 107 12.88 0.91 3.30
C THR A 107 11.59 0.10 3.31
N ASN A 108 11.16 -0.30 2.12
CA ASN A 108 10.07 -1.22 1.88
C ASN A 108 10.56 -2.34 0.95
N VAL A 109 10.91 -3.50 1.52
CA VAL A 109 11.32 -4.65 0.69
C VAL A 109 10.11 -5.16 -0.06
N THR A 110 10.23 -5.24 -1.38
CA THR A 110 9.11 -5.53 -2.28
C THR A 110 9.38 -6.73 -3.19
N ALA A 111 8.36 -7.10 -3.99
CA ALA A 111 8.40 -8.25 -4.89
C ALA A 111 8.61 -9.59 -4.18
N MET A 112 8.05 -9.74 -2.98
CA MET A 112 8.15 -10.97 -2.19
C MET A 112 6.91 -11.85 -2.32
N MET A 113 7.13 -13.17 -2.41
CA MET A 113 6.10 -14.19 -2.60
C MET A 113 6.15 -15.30 -1.53
N SER A 114 7.09 -15.27 -0.58
CA SER A 114 7.25 -16.35 0.39
C SER A 114 7.58 -15.86 1.80
N VAL A 115 7.32 -16.71 2.77
CA VAL A 115 7.67 -16.48 4.19
C VAL A 115 9.19 -16.32 4.37
N ASN A 116 9.99 -17.11 3.63
CA ASN A 116 11.46 -17.01 3.70
C ASN A 116 11.95 -15.64 3.26
N GLN A 117 11.39 -15.08 2.18
CA GLN A 117 11.74 -13.73 1.74
C GLN A 117 11.32 -12.68 2.77
N ALA A 118 10.13 -12.81 3.36
CA ALA A 118 9.68 -11.91 4.41
C ALA A 118 10.59 -11.98 5.65
N LEU A 119 10.97 -13.19 6.11
CA LEU A 119 11.93 -13.38 7.20
C LEU A 119 13.26 -12.66 6.94
N LEU A 120 13.84 -12.82 5.75
CA LEU A 120 15.10 -12.15 5.39
C LEU A 120 14.98 -10.62 5.37
N ALA A 121 13.86 -10.08 4.88
CA ALA A 121 13.61 -8.64 4.90
C ALA A 121 13.48 -8.09 6.32
N ILE A 122 12.78 -8.83 7.20
CA ILE A 122 12.59 -8.49 8.61
C ILE A 122 13.94 -8.49 9.33
N GLU A 123 14.74 -9.54 9.17
CA GLU A 123 16.07 -9.67 9.78
C GLU A 123 17.07 -8.62 9.26
N ALA A 124 16.93 -8.17 8.01
CA ALA A 124 17.72 -7.06 7.48
C ALA A 124 17.34 -5.71 8.08
N GLY A 125 16.26 -5.63 8.87
CA GLY A 125 15.81 -4.43 9.56
C GLY A 125 14.94 -3.50 8.71
N ALA A 126 14.30 -4.00 7.66
CA ALA A 126 13.41 -3.21 6.82
C ALA A 126 12.29 -2.55 7.63
N SER A 127 11.99 -1.27 7.36
CA SER A 127 10.83 -0.58 7.94
C SER A 127 9.51 -1.23 7.50
N TYR A 128 9.46 -1.68 6.24
CA TYR A 128 8.31 -2.39 5.65
C TYR A 128 8.75 -3.60 4.85
N ALA A 129 7.91 -4.64 4.87
CA ALA A 129 8.06 -5.87 4.08
C ALA A 129 6.76 -6.12 3.30
N SER A 130 6.83 -6.13 1.95
CA SER A 130 5.65 -6.18 1.07
C SER A 130 5.51 -7.54 0.40
N LEU A 131 4.42 -8.24 0.71
CA LEU A 131 3.98 -9.47 0.05
C LEU A 131 2.99 -9.18 -1.08
N PHE A 132 3.08 -9.93 -2.17
CA PHE A 132 2.22 -9.80 -3.34
C PHE A 132 1.15 -10.90 -3.37
N PHE A 133 -0.02 -10.63 -2.76
CA PHE A 133 -1.07 -11.60 -2.47
C PHE A 133 -1.47 -12.45 -3.67
N ASN A 134 -1.92 -11.83 -4.76
CA ASN A 134 -2.35 -12.60 -5.92
C ASN A 134 -1.20 -13.26 -6.70
N ARG A 135 0.04 -12.76 -6.60
CA ARG A 135 1.18 -13.45 -7.20
C ARG A 135 1.60 -14.67 -6.41
N ILE A 136 1.41 -14.66 -5.10
CA ILE A 136 1.56 -15.87 -4.26
C ILE A 136 0.52 -16.91 -4.68
N ARG A 137 -0.74 -16.50 -4.86
CA ARG A 137 -1.81 -17.38 -5.37
C ARG A 137 -1.48 -17.95 -6.75
N ASP A 138 -1.02 -17.11 -7.67
CA ASP A 138 -0.61 -17.52 -9.04
C ASP A 138 0.54 -18.55 -9.02
N SER A 139 1.41 -18.53 -8.00
CA SER A 139 2.49 -19.50 -7.83
C SER A 139 2.05 -20.84 -7.19
N GLY A 140 0.76 -21.00 -6.90
CA GLY A 140 0.19 -22.21 -6.29
C GLY A 140 0.27 -22.27 -4.78
N SER A 141 0.75 -21.22 -4.11
CA SER A 141 0.81 -21.14 -2.64
C SER A 141 -0.45 -20.49 -2.07
N ASN A 142 -0.80 -20.82 -0.81
CA ASN A 142 -1.89 -20.14 -0.11
C ASN A 142 -1.41 -18.77 0.41
N PRO A 143 -1.91 -17.64 -0.15
CA PRO A 143 -1.43 -16.32 0.23
C PRO A 143 -1.83 -15.94 1.66
N VAL A 144 -2.97 -16.41 2.17
CA VAL A 144 -3.43 -16.14 3.54
C VAL A 144 -2.46 -16.74 4.55
N ASP A 145 -1.99 -17.96 4.31
CA ASP A 145 -1.03 -18.64 5.20
C ASP A 145 0.33 -17.95 5.17
N VAL A 146 0.80 -17.53 3.99
CA VAL A 146 2.06 -16.77 3.85
C VAL A 146 1.99 -15.45 4.62
N VAL A 147 0.88 -14.73 4.55
CA VAL A 147 0.69 -13.48 5.30
C VAL A 147 0.66 -13.74 6.80
N LYS A 148 -0.13 -14.72 7.27
CA LYS A 148 -0.24 -15.07 8.70
C LYS A 148 1.09 -15.50 9.30
N GLN A 149 1.85 -16.36 8.61
CA GLN A 149 3.16 -16.80 9.06
C GLN A 149 4.17 -15.65 9.11
N SER A 150 4.20 -14.80 8.09
CA SER A 150 5.09 -13.63 8.07
C SER A 150 4.72 -12.63 9.17
N ARG A 151 3.43 -12.45 9.44
CA ARG A 151 2.96 -11.62 10.55
C ARG A 151 3.38 -12.20 11.92
N ALA A 152 3.23 -13.50 12.11
CA ALA A 152 3.62 -14.18 13.34
C ALA A 152 5.13 -14.07 13.62
N ILE A 153 5.98 -14.10 12.60
CA ILE A 153 7.43 -13.86 12.73
C ILE A 153 7.68 -12.47 13.32
N ILE A 154 7.02 -11.45 12.79
CA ILE A 154 7.19 -10.07 13.29
C ILE A 154 6.75 -9.97 14.74
N ASP A 155 5.56 -10.46 15.05
CA ASP A 155 4.96 -10.32 16.39
C ASP A 155 5.75 -11.10 17.44
N ASN A 156 6.11 -12.36 17.16
CA ASN A 156 6.84 -13.23 18.09
C ASN A 156 8.30 -12.77 18.30
N GLY A 157 8.92 -12.22 17.25
CA GLY A 157 10.28 -11.68 17.33
C GLY A 157 10.38 -10.25 17.88
N GLY A 158 9.24 -9.58 18.11
CA GLY A 158 9.21 -8.19 18.56
C GLY A 158 9.81 -7.21 17.55
N PHE A 159 9.79 -7.53 16.27
CA PHE A 159 10.35 -6.70 15.21
C PHE A 159 9.50 -5.44 14.97
N LYS A 160 10.15 -4.36 14.57
CA LYS A 160 9.48 -3.08 14.24
C LYS A 160 8.97 -3.01 12.80
N THR A 161 9.36 -3.96 11.97
CA THR A 161 8.94 -4.06 10.56
C THR A 161 7.42 -4.12 10.45
N LYS A 162 6.83 -3.33 9.56
CA LYS A 162 5.40 -3.46 9.22
C LYS A 162 5.22 -4.31 7.97
N LEU A 163 4.36 -5.32 8.05
CA LEU A 163 3.99 -6.15 6.91
C LEU A 163 2.95 -5.43 6.05
N ILE A 164 3.28 -5.19 4.78
CA ILE A 164 2.36 -4.68 3.76
C ILE A 164 1.91 -5.85 2.88
N VAL A 165 0.63 -5.85 2.52
CA VAL A 165 0.10 -6.78 1.52
C VAL A 165 -0.49 -5.99 0.35
N GLY A 166 -0.02 -6.25 -0.84
CA GLY A 166 -0.46 -5.65 -2.09
C GLY A 166 -0.77 -6.68 -3.16
N SER A 167 -0.84 -6.25 -4.43
CA SER A 167 -1.23 -7.10 -5.56
C SER A 167 -2.68 -7.59 -5.45
N ILE A 168 -3.59 -6.67 -5.15
CA ILE A 168 -5.03 -6.90 -4.99
C ILE A 168 -5.71 -6.76 -6.35
N ARG A 169 -6.63 -7.67 -6.66
CA ARG A 169 -7.34 -7.71 -7.97
C ARG A 169 -8.84 -7.46 -7.86
N ASN A 170 -9.44 -7.68 -6.70
CA ASN A 170 -10.88 -7.52 -6.47
C ASN A 170 -11.17 -7.19 -4.98
N PRO A 171 -12.39 -6.76 -4.61
CA PRO A 171 -12.75 -6.47 -3.23
C PRO A 171 -12.69 -7.69 -2.28
N ASP A 172 -12.91 -8.91 -2.78
CA ASP A 172 -12.87 -10.12 -1.95
C ASP A 172 -11.45 -10.41 -1.44
N ASP A 173 -10.41 -10.11 -2.24
CA ASP A 173 -9.03 -10.18 -1.80
C ASP A 173 -8.80 -9.31 -0.55
N VAL A 174 -9.45 -8.13 -0.46
CA VAL A 174 -9.32 -7.23 0.69
C VAL A 174 -9.83 -7.90 1.96
N ILE A 175 -10.95 -8.63 1.86
CA ILE A 175 -11.55 -9.37 2.98
C ILE A 175 -10.62 -10.50 3.43
N GLU A 176 -10.14 -11.34 2.50
CA GLU A 176 -9.20 -12.42 2.81
C GLU A 176 -7.94 -11.89 3.50
N ILE A 177 -7.36 -10.80 2.98
CA ILE A 177 -6.18 -10.15 3.55
C ILE A 177 -6.47 -9.60 4.95
N THR A 178 -7.66 -9.01 5.17
CA THR A 178 -8.05 -8.50 6.48
C THR A 178 -8.05 -9.60 7.54
N PHE A 179 -8.56 -10.78 7.21
CA PHE A 179 -8.53 -11.94 8.12
C PHE A 179 -7.13 -12.58 8.27
N ALA A 180 -6.22 -12.32 7.34
CA ALA A 180 -4.81 -12.67 7.49
C ALA A 180 -4.04 -11.71 8.42
N ASN A 181 -4.63 -10.55 8.73
CA ASN A 181 -4.19 -9.56 9.71
C ASN A 181 -2.78 -8.99 9.47
N PRO A 182 -2.43 -8.46 8.28
CA PRO A 182 -1.20 -7.71 8.10
C PRO A 182 -1.26 -6.36 8.85
N HIS A 183 -0.14 -5.64 8.92
CA HIS A 183 -0.11 -4.28 9.44
C HIS A 183 -0.74 -3.28 8.48
N VAL A 184 -0.50 -3.47 7.18
CA VAL A 184 -0.92 -2.57 6.11
C VAL A 184 -1.46 -3.38 4.93
N ILE A 185 -2.54 -2.89 4.33
CA ILE A 185 -3.03 -3.33 3.03
C ILE A 185 -2.93 -2.16 2.05
N THR A 186 -2.32 -2.37 0.88
CA THR A 186 -2.27 -1.34 -0.17
C THR A 186 -3.21 -1.70 -1.31
N ILE A 187 -4.22 -0.85 -1.52
CA ILE A 187 -5.38 -1.13 -2.38
C ILE A 187 -5.33 -0.21 -3.60
N PRO A 188 -5.43 -0.75 -4.84
CA PRO A 188 -5.59 0.07 -6.04
C PRO A 188 -6.87 0.93 -5.97
N TYR A 189 -6.80 2.16 -6.48
CA TYR A 189 -7.92 3.10 -6.51
C TYR A 189 -9.22 2.47 -7.03
N LYS A 190 -9.14 1.79 -8.19
CA LYS A 190 -10.30 1.11 -8.80
C LYS A 190 -10.99 0.11 -7.86
N ILE A 191 -10.23 -0.58 -7.03
CA ILE A 191 -10.77 -1.56 -6.07
C ILE A 191 -11.34 -0.83 -4.86
N LEU A 192 -10.60 0.14 -4.33
CA LEU A 192 -11.03 0.90 -3.16
C LEU A 192 -12.37 1.62 -3.39
N THR A 193 -12.56 2.21 -4.57
CA THR A 193 -13.81 2.91 -4.95
C THR A 193 -15.00 1.98 -5.17
N GLN A 194 -14.79 0.68 -5.34
CA GLN A 194 -15.86 -0.32 -5.42
C GLN A 194 -16.35 -0.79 -4.05
N MET A 195 -15.51 -0.68 -3.02
CA MET A 195 -15.82 -1.25 -1.69
C MET A 195 -17.05 -0.65 -1.00
N PRO A 196 -17.40 0.64 -1.14
CA PRO A 196 -18.62 1.19 -0.56
C PRO A 196 -19.91 0.68 -1.19
N TYR A 197 -19.85 0.13 -2.40
CA TYR A 197 -21.04 -0.27 -3.15
C TYR A 197 -21.62 -1.59 -2.64
N HIS A 198 -22.94 -1.57 -2.34
CA HIS A 198 -23.72 -2.77 -2.13
C HIS A 198 -25.17 -2.54 -2.61
N GLN A 199 -25.70 -3.46 -3.43
CA GLN A 199 -27.03 -3.32 -4.04
C GLN A 199 -28.15 -3.06 -3.01
N LYS A 200 -28.09 -3.76 -1.86
CA LYS A 200 -29.07 -3.57 -0.78
C LYS A 200 -28.93 -2.21 -0.09
N THR A 201 -27.73 -1.69 0.03
CA THR A 201 -27.52 -0.33 0.55
C THR A 201 -28.21 0.69 -0.34
N VAL A 202 -28.05 0.58 -1.66
CA VAL A 202 -28.69 1.49 -2.63
C VAL A 202 -30.22 1.43 -2.47
N SER A 203 -30.83 0.25 -2.52
CA SER A 203 -32.29 0.13 -2.38
C SER A 203 -32.82 0.60 -1.02
N THR A 204 -32.07 0.38 0.05
CA THR A 204 -32.43 0.85 1.40
C THR A 204 -32.41 2.38 1.50
N LEU A 205 -31.40 3.03 0.89
CA LEU A 205 -31.36 4.48 0.85
C LEU A 205 -32.52 5.09 0.04
N GLU A 206 -32.91 4.46 -1.07
CA GLU A 206 -34.10 4.87 -1.84
C GLU A 206 -35.37 4.76 -1.02
N GLU A 207 -35.52 3.72 -0.18
CA GLU A 207 -36.66 3.57 0.74
C GLU A 207 -36.64 4.68 1.81
N PHE A 208 -35.47 5.00 2.36
CA PHE A 208 -35.33 6.08 3.35
C PHE A 208 -35.64 7.46 2.77
N ASP A 209 -35.20 7.74 1.56
CA ASP A 209 -35.50 9.00 0.87
C ASP A 209 -37.02 9.17 0.65
N LYS A 210 -37.72 8.12 0.22
CA LYS A 210 -39.17 8.15 0.08
C LYS A 210 -39.89 8.41 1.41
N ALA A 211 -39.48 7.71 2.47
CA ALA A 211 -40.06 7.90 3.81
C ALA A 211 -39.81 9.31 4.34
N TRP A 212 -38.61 9.87 4.07
CA TRP A 212 -38.28 11.24 4.43
C TRP A 212 -39.16 12.26 3.71
N ASP A 213 -39.39 12.09 2.41
CA ASP A 213 -40.27 12.94 1.62
C ASP A 213 -41.74 12.91 2.11
N GLU A 214 -42.21 11.74 2.50
CA GLU A 214 -43.57 11.57 3.09
C GLU A 214 -43.66 12.29 4.43
N PHE A 215 -42.66 12.11 5.30
CA PHE A 215 -42.59 12.80 6.59
C PHE A 215 -42.60 14.33 6.40
N LYS A 216 -41.78 14.88 5.49
CA LYS A 216 -41.72 16.33 5.21
C LYS A 216 -43.08 16.87 4.68
N LYS A 217 -43.83 16.10 3.91
CA LYS A 217 -45.16 16.48 3.46
C LYS A 217 -46.19 16.48 4.61
N ALA A 218 -46.09 15.54 5.55
CA ALA A 218 -46.94 15.49 6.72
C ALA A 218 -46.66 16.66 7.69
N GLU A 219 -45.39 16.96 7.94
CA GLU A 219 -44.97 18.07 8.80
C GLU A 219 -45.49 19.45 8.34
N LYS A 220 -45.54 19.69 7.02
CA LYS A 220 -46.07 20.93 6.43
C LYS A 220 -47.62 21.06 6.53
N ARG A 221 -48.35 19.98 6.92
CA ARG A 221 -49.83 19.99 7.05
C ARG A 221 -50.29 20.17 8.52
N CYS A 222 -49.34 20.20 9.45
CA CYS A 222 -49.55 20.58 10.85
C CYS A 222 -49.23 22.05 11.07
#